data_d560bfc6b01b18a06af4c995f135be9b
#
_entry.id   d560bfc6b01b18a06af4c995f135be9b
#
_cell.length_a   1.000
_cell.length_b   1.000
_cell.length_c   1.000
_cell.angle_alpha   90.00
_cell.angle_beta   90.00
_cell.angle_gamma   90.00
#
_symmetry.space_group_name_H-M   'P 1'
#
loop_
_entity.id
_entity.type
_entity.pdbx_description
1 polymer ?
#
loop_
_entity_poly.entity_id
_entity_poly.type
_entity_poly.pdbx_seq_one_letter_code
_entity_poly.pdbx_strand_id
1 'polypeptide(L)'
;MFERFTKDARAVVVGAVDHAERAGAGSVAAEHLLLALLDREGSRASFALTALGLDERRDAVREALGEARRRAGLSQADAEALAGFGIDVSEIVARVEEVHGVGAMSGDRKGRGWRSGRRPFGRDAKEILEKALRIAVARRDRHIGDEHLLLAMTVRPGVPAEVLADHGVTHELVTRVLHGGSGEAKAG
;
A
#
# COMPACT_ATOMS: atom_id res chain seq x y z
N MET A 1 3.56 16.82 12.16
CA MET A 1 2.65 15.74 11.77
C MET A 1 3.11 14.37 12.27
N PHE A 2 4.41 14.05 12.17
CA PHE A 2 4.93 12.73 12.55
C PHE A 2 5.13 12.52 14.07
N GLU A 3 4.96 13.52 14.90
CA GLU A 3 5.09 13.41 16.37
C GLU A 3 4.05 12.47 16.99
N ARG A 4 2.88 12.34 16.34
CA ARG A 4 1.82 11.44 16.77
C ARG A 4 1.93 10.00 16.25
N PHE A 5 2.90 9.74 15.37
CA PHE A 5 3.12 8.38 14.85
C PHE A 5 3.85 7.52 15.88
N THR A 6 3.42 6.27 16.01
CA THR A 6 4.18 5.26 16.76
C THR A 6 5.53 5.02 16.10
N LYS A 7 6.43 4.31 16.78
CA LYS A 7 7.71 3.90 16.22
C LYS A 7 7.51 3.08 14.93
N ASP A 8 6.54 2.15 14.95
CA ASP A 8 6.27 1.28 13.81
C ASP A 8 5.67 2.03 12.63
N ALA A 9 4.68 2.89 12.87
CA ALA A 9 4.13 3.73 11.79
C ALA A 9 5.18 4.65 11.17
N ARG A 10 6.11 5.21 11.97
CA ARG A 10 7.25 5.98 11.44
C ARG A 10 8.19 5.12 10.60
N ALA A 11 8.45 3.90 11.04
CA ALA A 11 9.29 2.97 10.29
C ALA A 11 8.66 2.60 8.93
N VAL A 12 7.32 2.44 8.87
CA VAL A 12 6.60 2.24 7.59
C VAL A 12 6.81 3.47 6.67
N VAL A 13 6.66 4.68 7.19
CA VAL A 13 6.84 5.90 6.38
C VAL A 13 8.27 6.03 5.85
N VAL A 14 9.28 5.74 6.68
CA VAL A 14 10.69 5.75 6.26
C VAL A 14 10.95 4.65 5.24
N GLY A 15 10.51 3.41 5.51
CA GLY A 15 10.65 2.28 4.59
C GLY A 15 9.97 2.52 3.23
N ALA A 16 8.86 3.26 3.21
CA ALA A 16 8.21 3.64 1.96
C ALA A 16 9.10 4.57 1.11
N VAL A 17 9.86 5.45 1.73
CA VAL A 17 10.85 6.28 1.01
C VAL A 17 11.94 5.39 0.43
N ASP A 18 12.45 4.43 1.21
CA ASP A 18 13.48 3.49 0.76
C ASP A 18 12.98 2.61 -0.40
N HIS A 19 11.72 2.17 -0.36
CA HIS A 19 11.10 1.45 -1.47
C HIS A 19 10.98 2.32 -2.73
N ALA A 20 10.54 3.55 -2.60
CA ALA A 20 10.44 4.49 -3.71
C ALA A 20 11.83 4.81 -4.32
N GLU A 21 12.88 4.89 -3.48
CA GLU A 21 14.26 5.10 -3.95
C GLU A 21 14.78 3.89 -4.70
N ARG A 22 14.64 2.70 -4.15
CA ARG A 22 15.06 1.45 -4.83
C ARG A 22 14.33 1.24 -6.15
N ALA A 23 13.08 1.62 -6.19
CA ALA A 23 12.27 1.54 -7.39
C ALA A 23 12.55 2.66 -8.41
N GLY A 24 13.37 3.67 -8.09
CA GLY A 24 13.60 4.82 -8.95
C GLY A 24 12.40 5.76 -9.11
N ALA A 25 11.36 5.62 -8.27
CA ALA A 25 10.12 6.37 -8.37
C ALA A 25 10.32 7.87 -8.11
N GLY A 26 9.62 8.74 -8.82
CA GLY A 26 9.70 10.19 -8.63
C GLY A 26 9.03 10.68 -7.35
N SER A 27 8.15 9.87 -6.75
CA SER A 27 7.42 10.16 -5.51
C SER A 27 7.13 8.88 -4.73
N VAL A 28 6.85 9.02 -3.44
CA VAL A 28 6.37 7.92 -2.60
C VAL A 28 4.89 7.72 -2.87
N ALA A 29 4.52 6.61 -3.49
CA ALA A 29 3.14 6.22 -3.77
C ALA A 29 2.56 5.30 -2.67
N ALA A 30 1.25 5.05 -2.73
CA ALA A 30 0.55 4.18 -1.79
C ALA A 30 1.11 2.75 -1.74
N GLU A 31 1.53 2.21 -2.87
CA GLU A 31 2.18 0.90 -2.99
C GLU A 31 3.47 0.80 -2.17
N HIS A 32 4.28 1.86 -2.13
CA HIS A 32 5.51 1.89 -1.34
C HIS A 32 5.21 1.84 0.17
N LEU A 33 4.11 2.48 0.61
CA LEU A 33 3.64 2.37 2.00
C LEU A 33 3.21 0.92 2.32
N LEU A 34 2.51 0.25 1.39
CA LEU A 34 2.12 -1.15 1.60
C LEU A 34 3.35 -2.07 1.63
N LEU A 35 4.30 -1.92 0.71
CA LEU A 35 5.55 -2.68 0.72
C LEU A 35 6.31 -2.53 2.04
N ALA A 36 6.44 -1.29 2.53
CA ALA A 36 7.09 -1.02 3.80
C ALA A 36 6.33 -1.61 5.00
N LEU A 37 5.00 -1.67 4.93
CA LEU A 37 4.18 -2.30 5.95
C LEU A 37 4.34 -3.82 5.95
N LEU A 38 4.44 -4.45 4.78
CA LEU A 38 4.72 -5.88 4.64
C LEU A 38 6.12 -6.27 5.14
N ASP A 39 7.08 -5.35 5.12
CA ASP A 39 8.43 -5.58 5.67
C ASP A 39 8.48 -5.47 7.20
N ARG A 40 7.38 -5.04 7.87
CA ARG A 40 7.36 -4.95 9.34
C ARG A 40 7.06 -6.30 9.97
N GLU A 41 7.76 -6.57 11.07
CA GLU A 41 7.53 -7.72 11.93
C GLU A 41 7.26 -7.26 13.36
N GLY A 42 6.50 -8.04 14.12
CA GLY A 42 6.23 -7.77 15.53
C GLY A 42 5.42 -6.49 15.80
N SER A 43 4.75 -5.94 14.80
CA SER A 43 3.88 -4.76 14.91
C SER A 43 2.40 -5.15 14.93
N ARG A 44 1.51 -4.20 15.24
CA ARG A 44 0.06 -4.47 15.25
C ARG A 44 -0.48 -4.79 13.86
N ALA A 45 0.02 -4.11 12.84
CA ALA A 45 -0.36 -4.42 11.46
C ALA A 45 0.17 -5.80 11.05
N SER A 46 1.43 -6.13 11.35
CA SER A 46 1.98 -7.45 11.01
C SER A 46 1.22 -8.58 11.72
N PHE A 47 0.83 -8.38 12.98
CA PHE A 47 -0.03 -9.34 13.69
C PHE A 47 -1.36 -9.57 12.94
N ALA A 48 -2.02 -8.50 12.50
CA ALA A 48 -3.27 -8.62 11.77
C ALA A 48 -3.09 -9.34 10.43
N LEU A 49 -2.02 -9.03 9.70
CA LEU A 49 -1.70 -9.68 8.43
C LEU A 49 -1.40 -11.17 8.60
N THR A 50 -0.60 -11.53 9.62
CA THR A 50 -0.30 -12.92 9.96
C THR A 50 -1.56 -13.69 10.36
N ALA A 51 -2.42 -13.11 11.19
CA ALA A 51 -3.69 -13.71 11.60
C ALA A 51 -4.66 -13.96 10.41
N LEU A 52 -4.52 -13.17 9.35
CA LEU A 52 -5.27 -13.35 8.09
C LEU A 52 -4.54 -14.27 7.08
N GLY A 53 -3.43 -14.88 7.48
CA GLY A 53 -2.67 -15.82 6.66
C GLY A 53 -1.92 -15.17 5.49
N LEU A 54 -1.58 -13.88 5.59
CA LEU A 54 -0.87 -13.18 4.52
C LEU A 54 0.60 -13.58 4.43
N ASP A 55 1.18 -14.16 5.48
CA ASP A 55 2.60 -14.51 5.50
C ASP A 55 3.00 -15.45 4.36
N GLU A 56 2.14 -16.44 4.05
CA GLU A 56 2.35 -17.38 2.94
C GLU A 56 2.13 -16.73 1.56
N ARG A 57 1.49 -15.57 1.52
CA ARG A 57 1.10 -14.85 0.30
C ARG A 57 1.82 -13.51 0.11
N ARG A 58 2.78 -13.18 0.98
CA ARG A 58 3.51 -11.90 0.92
C ARG A 58 4.18 -11.68 -0.43
N ASP A 59 4.79 -12.70 -1.00
CA ASP A 59 5.47 -12.59 -2.29
C ASP A 59 4.46 -12.41 -3.44
N ALA A 60 3.33 -13.09 -3.41
CA ALA A 60 2.25 -12.89 -4.38
C ALA A 60 1.69 -11.46 -4.32
N VAL A 61 1.53 -10.89 -3.11
CA VAL A 61 1.14 -9.48 -2.94
C VAL A 61 2.18 -8.54 -3.53
N ARG A 62 3.46 -8.78 -3.29
CA ARG A 62 4.56 -7.97 -3.87
C ARG A 62 4.57 -8.05 -5.39
N GLU A 63 4.36 -9.22 -5.95
CA GLU A 63 4.28 -9.44 -7.40
C GLU A 63 3.08 -8.69 -7.99
N ALA A 64 1.89 -8.81 -7.40
CA ALA A 64 0.69 -8.11 -7.85
C ALA A 64 0.85 -6.58 -7.83
N LEU A 65 1.51 -6.03 -6.79
CA LEU A 65 1.85 -4.61 -6.72
C LEU A 65 2.84 -4.21 -7.83
N GLY A 66 3.84 -5.04 -8.11
CA GLY A 66 4.79 -4.83 -9.19
C GLY A 66 4.12 -4.82 -10.56
N GLU A 67 3.19 -5.73 -10.80
CA GLU A 67 2.44 -5.79 -12.05
C GLU A 67 1.48 -4.60 -12.22
N ALA A 68 0.76 -4.20 -11.15
CA ALA A 68 -0.08 -3.02 -11.20
C ALA A 68 0.75 -1.77 -11.53
N ARG A 69 1.95 -1.67 -10.98
CA ARG A 69 2.89 -0.59 -11.31
C ARG A 69 3.32 -0.62 -12.78
N ARG A 70 3.64 -1.78 -13.35
CA ARG A 70 3.95 -1.92 -14.79
C ARG A 70 2.78 -1.45 -15.67
N ARG A 71 1.55 -1.64 -15.21
CA ARG A 71 0.32 -1.16 -15.85
C ARG A 71 0.00 0.32 -15.53
N ALA A 72 0.99 1.12 -15.21
CA ALA A 72 0.84 2.54 -14.86
C ALA A 72 -0.07 2.81 -13.65
N GLY A 73 -0.14 1.87 -12.70
CA GLY A 73 -1.00 1.97 -11.53
C GLY A 73 -2.46 1.60 -11.77
N LEU A 74 -2.76 0.99 -12.92
CA LEU A 74 -4.08 0.39 -13.16
C LEU A 74 -4.21 -0.90 -12.33
N SER A 75 -5.33 -1.01 -11.64
CA SER A 75 -5.70 -2.24 -10.95
C SER A 75 -6.05 -3.34 -11.95
N GLN A 76 -6.19 -4.57 -11.46
CA GLN A 76 -6.67 -5.67 -12.29
C GLN A 76 -8.11 -5.41 -12.76
N ALA A 77 -8.97 -4.88 -11.89
CA ALA A 77 -10.35 -4.53 -12.22
C ALA A 77 -10.43 -3.44 -13.28
N ASP A 78 -9.57 -2.41 -13.21
CA ASP A 78 -9.48 -1.36 -14.24
C ASP A 78 -9.04 -1.95 -15.59
N ALA A 79 -8.04 -2.84 -15.59
CA ALA A 79 -7.56 -3.49 -16.79
C ALA A 79 -8.64 -4.37 -17.44
N GLU A 80 -9.40 -5.12 -16.63
CA GLU A 80 -10.53 -5.94 -17.10
C GLU A 80 -11.67 -5.09 -17.64
N ALA A 81 -11.99 -3.97 -16.98
CA ALA A 81 -12.97 -3.02 -17.47
C ALA A 81 -12.57 -2.44 -18.84
N LEU A 82 -11.30 -2.08 -19.04
CA LEU A 82 -10.76 -1.61 -20.32
C LEU A 82 -10.80 -2.72 -21.38
N ALA A 83 -10.51 -3.96 -21.02
CA ALA A 83 -10.62 -5.10 -21.92
C ALA A 83 -12.06 -5.30 -22.41
N GLY A 84 -13.07 -5.03 -21.58
CA GLY A 84 -14.48 -5.02 -21.96
C GLY A 84 -14.82 -3.99 -23.04
N PHE A 85 -14.01 -2.93 -23.19
CA PHE A 85 -14.11 -1.94 -24.27
C PHE A 85 -13.15 -2.24 -25.45
N GLY A 86 -12.52 -3.42 -25.46
CA GLY A 86 -11.58 -3.80 -26.52
C GLY A 86 -10.17 -3.21 -26.35
N ILE A 87 -9.83 -2.69 -25.18
CA ILE A 87 -8.52 -2.11 -24.89
C ILE A 87 -7.71 -3.13 -24.07
N ASP A 88 -6.73 -3.77 -24.70
CA ASP A 88 -5.81 -4.68 -24.01
C ASP A 88 -4.64 -3.90 -23.43
N VAL A 89 -4.69 -3.67 -22.12
CA VAL A 89 -3.65 -2.95 -21.38
C VAL A 89 -2.32 -3.71 -21.44
N SER A 90 -2.36 -5.04 -21.43
CA SER A 90 -1.14 -5.87 -21.46
C SER A 90 -0.40 -5.72 -22.80
N GLU A 91 -1.14 -5.66 -23.90
CA GLU A 91 -0.56 -5.40 -25.24
C GLU A 91 0.06 -3.99 -25.31
N ILE A 92 -0.62 -2.99 -24.74
CA ILE A 92 -0.09 -1.62 -24.68
C ILE A 92 1.20 -1.58 -23.87
N VAL A 93 1.22 -2.19 -22.68
CA VAL A 93 2.41 -2.28 -21.83
C VAL A 93 3.55 -2.94 -22.59
N ALA A 94 3.31 -4.11 -23.21
CA ALA A 94 4.31 -4.85 -23.95
C ALA A 94 4.92 -4.01 -25.09
N ARG A 95 4.10 -3.30 -25.86
CA ARG A 95 4.59 -2.42 -26.95
C ARG A 95 5.41 -1.24 -26.45
N VAL A 96 4.99 -0.64 -25.33
CA VAL A 96 5.73 0.48 -24.73
C VAL A 96 7.06 -0.01 -24.17
N GLU A 97 7.07 -1.17 -23.50
CA GLU A 97 8.28 -1.78 -22.96
C GLU A 97 9.26 -2.24 -24.04
N GLU A 98 8.78 -2.70 -25.20
CA GLU A 98 9.60 -3.05 -26.35
C GLU A 98 10.40 -1.85 -26.88
N VAL A 99 9.78 -0.68 -26.90
CA VAL A 99 10.41 0.55 -27.44
C VAL A 99 11.22 1.29 -26.38
N HIS A 100 10.75 1.33 -25.14
CA HIS A 100 11.28 2.19 -24.08
C HIS A 100 11.92 1.42 -22.91
N GLY A 101 11.90 0.09 -22.95
CA GLY A 101 12.42 -0.79 -21.90
C GLY A 101 11.39 -1.15 -20.85
N VAL A 102 11.67 -2.25 -20.12
CA VAL A 102 10.79 -2.78 -19.07
C VAL A 102 10.52 -1.72 -18.01
N GLY A 103 9.25 -1.57 -17.60
CA GLY A 103 8.81 -0.59 -16.62
C GLY A 103 8.67 0.84 -17.16
N ALA A 104 8.69 1.05 -18.47
CA ALA A 104 8.57 2.37 -19.05
C ALA A 104 7.27 3.11 -18.69
N MET A 105 6.19 2.37 -18.42
CA MET A 105 4.90 2.91 -18.00
C MET A 105 4.78 3.11 -16.48
N SER A 106 5.73 2.64 -15.69
CA SER A 106 5.67 2.71 -14.22
C SER A 106 5.75 4.13 -13.63
N GLY A 107 5.74 5.15 -14.47
CA GLY A 107 5.85 6.54 -14.04
C GLY A 107 7.23 6.94 -13.53
N ASP A 108 8.20 6.04 -13.62
CA ASP A 108 9.57 6.23 -13.19
C ASP A 108 10.31 7.06 -14.22
N ARG A 109 10.13 8.37 -14.16
CA ARG A 109 11.03 9.25 -14.88
C ARG A 109 12.39 9.08 -14.24
N LYS A 110 13.35 8.48 -14.97
CA LYS A 110 14.77 8.66 -14.72
C LYS A 110 15.07 10.15 -14.86
N GLY A 111 14.65 10.91 -13.85
CA GLY A 111 14.83 12.35 -13.80
C GLY A 111 16.31 12.65 -13.72
N ARG A 112 16.85 13.17 -14.81
CA ARG A 112 18.10 13.89 -14.80
C ARG A 112 17.99 14.97 -13.72
N GLY A 113 18.74 14.84 -12.63
CA GLY A 113 19.01 15.96 -11.74
C GLY A 113 18.26 16.02 -10.42
N TRP A 114 18.00 14.91 -9.73
CA TRP A 114 17.57 15.00 -8.35
C TRP A 114 18.76 15.05 -7.40
N ARG A 115 19.17 16.26 -7.03
CA ARG A 115 20.24 16.56 -6.04
C ARG A 115 19.71 16.85 -4.64
N SER A 116 18.51 16.45 -4.27
CA SER A 116 18.00 16.71 -2.92
C SER A 116 17.27 15.49 -2.38
N GLY A 117 17.80 14.90 -1.34
CA GLY A 117 17.50 13.60 -0.74
C GLY A 117 16.15 13.44 -0.08
N ARG A 118 15.06 14.01 -0.58
CA ARG A 118 13.71 13.78 -0.07
C ARG A 118 12.71 13.64 -1.22
N ARG A 119 12.22 12.42 -1.44
CA ARG A 119 11.14 12.18 -2.38
C ARG A 119 9.82 12.71 -1.82
N PRO A 120 9.05 13.48 -2.59
CA PRO A 120 7.74 13.94 -2.14
C PRO A 120 6.76 12.76 -2.05
N PHE A 121 5.83 12.83 -1.13
CA PHE A 121 4.70 11.90 -1.09
C PHE A 121 3.71 12.24 -2.21
N GLY A 122 3.34 11.23 -2.99
CA GLY A 122 2.29 11.31 -3.97
C GLY A 122 0.93 11.61 -3.34
N ARG A 123 -0.06 11.92 -4.16
CA ARG A 123 -1.41 12.25 -3.69
C ARG A 123 -2.04 11.07 -2.95
N ASP A 124 -1.96 9.89 -3.53
CA ASP A 124 -2.49 8.64 -2.99
C ASP A 124 -1.89 8.27 -1.63
N ALA A 125 -0.56 8.39 -1.48
CA ALA A 125 0.11 8.16 -0.21
C ALA A 125 -0.30 9.19 0.86
N LYS A 126 -0.46 10.47 0.50
CA LYS A 126 -0.95 11.51 1.41
C LYS A 126 -2.37 11.22 1.88
N GLU A 127 -3.25 10.78 0.98
CA GLU A 127 -4.63 10.43 1.31
C GLU A 127 -4.70 9.25 2.28
N ILE A 128 -3.80 8.25 2.16
CA ILE A 128 -3.67 7.15 3.14
C ILE A 128 -3.23 7.69 4.50
N LEU A 129 -2.21 8.54 4.56
CA LEU A 129 -1.74 9.13 5.82
C LEU A 129 -2.83 9.98 6.51
N GLU A 130 -3.58 10.77 5.74
CA GLU A 130 -4.71 11.54 6.25
C GLU A 130 -5.86 10.63 6.73
N LYS A 131 -6.15 9.56 6.00
CA LYS A 131 -7.17 8.59 6.39
C LYS A 131 -6.78 7.86 7.67
N ALA A 132 -5.51 7.46 7.81
CA ALA A 132 -4.98 6.84 9.03
C ALA A 132 -5.13 7.78 10.25
N LEU A 133 -4.83 9.07 10.09
CA LEU A 133 -5.09 10.08 11.11
C LEU A 133 -6.59 10.14 11.50
N ARG A 134 -7.48 10.18 10.50
CA ARG A 134 -8.94 10.24 10.77
C ARG A 134 -9.42 8.98 11.49
N ILE A 135 -8.91 7.81 11.14
CA ILE A 135 -9.22 6.53 11.81
C ILE A 135 -8.76 6.59 13.27
N ALA A 136 -7.52 7.00 13.53
CA ALA A 136 -6.99 7.13 14.89
C ALA A 136 -7.82 8.10 15.74
N VAL A 137 -8.18 9.27 15.19
CA VAL A 137 -9.03 10.25 15.87
C VAL A 137 -10.43 9.70 16.17
N ALA A 138 -11.05 9.05 15.20
CA ALA A 138 -12.39 8.44 15.37
C ALA A 138 -12.39 7.37 16.47
N ARG A 139 -11.26 6.67 16.63
CA ARG A 139 -11.06 5.66 17.68
C ARG A 139 -10.60 6.22 19.02
N ARG A 140 -10.35 7.51 19.08
CA ARG A 140 -9.78 8.19 20.24
C ARG A 140 -8.40 7.67 20.64
N ASP A 141 -7.66 7.12 19.67
CA ASP A 141 -6.29 6.68 19.88
C ASP A 141 -5.35 7.89 19.98
N ARG A 142 -4.43 7.85 20.95
CA ARG A 142 -3.49 8.95 21.20
C ARG A 142 -2.41 9.05 20.10
N HIS A 143 -2.12 7.94 19.46
CA HIS A 143 -1.07 7.81 18.46
C HIS A 143 -1.60 7.17 17.20
N ILE A 144 -0.94 7.47 16.08
CA ILE A 144 -1.22 6.83 14.79
C ILE A 144 -0.27 5.65 14.66
N GLY A 145 -0.79 4.43 14.79
CA GLY A 145 -0.03 3.19 14.60
C GLY A 145 -0.02 2.72 13.14
N ASP A 146 0.77 1.71 12.87
CA ASP A 146 0.83 1.05 11.57
C ASP A 146 -0.46 0.29 11.24
N GLU A 147 -1.22 -0.14 12.25
CA GLU A 147 -2.57 -0.68 12.09
C GLU A 147 -3.55 0.34 11.49
N HIS A 148 -3.39 1.63 11.80
CA HIS A 148 -4.22 2.67 11.19
C HIS A 148 -3.86 2.89 9.73
N LEU A 149 -2.58 2.72 9.37
CA LEU A 149 -2.13 2.74 7.97
C LEU A 149 -2.73 1.55 7.20
N LEU A 150 -2.68 0.35 7.78
CA LEU A 150 -3.31 -0.83 7.19
C LEU A 150 -4.82 -0.62 6.98
N LEU A 151 -5.54 -0.19 8.01
CA LEU A 151 -6.97 0.12 7.91
C LEU A 151 -7.26 1.19 6.86
N ALA A 152 -6.43 2.22 6.75
CA ALA A 152 -6.60 3.26 5.74
C ALA A 152 -6.44 2.72 4.32
N MET A 153 -5.48 1.81 4.11
CA MET A 153 -5.26 1.16 2.81
C MET A 153 -6.43 0.28 2.39
N THR A 154 -7.06 -0.43 3.33
CA THR A 154 -8.21 -1.30 3.00
C THR A 154 -9.51 -0.54 2.72
N VAL A 155 -9.60 0.74 3.09
CA VAL A 155 -10.82 1.57 2.87
C VAL A 155 -10.67 2.49 1.66
N ARG A 156 -9.46 2.94 1.36
CA ARG A 156 -9.23 3.84 0.24
C ARG A 156 -9.19 3.04 -1.07
N PRO A 157 -10.08 3.34 -2.05
CA PRO A 157 -10.03 2.67 -3.36
C PRO A 157 -8.67 2.85 -4.04
N GLY A 158 -8.22 1.82 -4.74
CA GLY A 158 -6.98 1.79 -5.50
C GLY A 158 -6.19 0.50 -5.32
N VAL A 159 -5.08 0.39 -6.03
CA VAL A 159 -4.26 -0.83 -6.12
C VAL A 159 -3.97 -1.49 -4.76
N PRO A 160 -3.54 -0.79 -3.70
CA PRO A 160 -3.30 -1.44 -2.41
C PRO A 160 -4.55 -2.12 -1.81
N ALA A 161 -5.72 -1.48 -1.92
CA ALA A 161 -6.96 -2.03 -1.38
C ALA A 161 -7.40 -3.29 -2.15
N GLU A 162 -7.31 -3.25 -3.47
CA GLU A 162 -7.68 -4.36 -4.34
C GLU A 162 -6.76 -5.55 -4.15
N VAL A 163 -5.44 -5.33 -4.20
CA VAL A 163 -4.45 -6.38 -3.98
C VAL A 163 -4.61 -7.01 -2.58
N LEU A 164 -4.83 -6.21 -1.55
CA LEU A 164 -5.09 -6.73 -0.20
C LEU A 164 -6.37 -7.56 -0.16
N ALA A 165 -7.46 -7.10 -0.80
CA ALA A 165 -8.73 -7.80 -0.84
C ALA A 165 -8.64 -9.13 -1.60
N ASP A 166 -7.96 -9.16 -2.76
CA ASP A 166 -7.71 -10.36 -3.56
C ASP A 166 -6.95 -11.44 -2.76
N HIS A 167 -6.12 -10.98 -1.82
CA HIS A 167 -5.41 -11.87 -0.90
C HIS A 167 -6.11 -12.05 0.46
N GLY A 168 -7.41 -11.74 0.56
CA GLY A 168 -8.23 -11.99 1.75
C GLY A 168 -8.04 -11.01 2.89
N VAL A 169 -7.39 -9.87 2.65
CA VAL A 169 -7.20 -8.81 3.65
C VAL A 169 -8.18 -7.68 3.40
N THR A 170 -9.38 -7.81 3.93
CA THR A 170 -10.43 -6.79 3.81
C THR A 170 -10.51 -5.92 5.07
N HIS A 171 -11.11 -4.74 4.93
CA HIS A 171 -11.31 -3.81 6.06
C HIS A 171 -12.04 -4.47 7.24
N GLU A 172 -13.07 -5.25 6.95
CA GLU A 172 -13.87 -5.94 7.97
C GLU A 172 -13.02 -6.95 8.75
N LEU A 173 -12.25 -7.78 8.02
CA LEU A 173 -11.41 -8.82 8.64
C LEU A 173 -10.27 -8.19 9.45
N VAL A 174 -9.59 -7.17 8.91
CA VAL A 174 -8.56 -6.43 9.66
C VAL A 174 -9.15 -5.81 10.92
N THR A 175 -10.32 -5.18 10.82
CA THR A 175 -11.01 -4.59 11.98
C THR A 175 -11.34 -5.66 13.01
N ARG A 176 -11.85 -6.80 12.58
CA ARG A 176 -12.19 -7.93 13.47
C ARG A 176 -10.96 -8.45 14.21
N VAL A 177 -9.86 -8.66 13.52
CA VAL A 177 -8.60 -9.16 14.14
C VAL A 177 -8.04 -8.14 15.14
N LEU A 178 -8.01 -6.86 14.78
CA LEU A 178 -7.44 -5.83 15.64
C LEU A 178 -8.30 -5.50 16.87
N HIS A 179 -9.61 -5.77 16.83
CA HIS A 179 -10.57 -5.32 17.84
C HIS A 179 -11.53 -6.40 18.32
N GLY A 180 -11.60 -7.56 17.66
CA GLY A 180 -12.47 -8.67 18.05
C GLY A 180 -12.08 -9.34 19.38
N GLY A 181 -10.86 -9.13 19.86
CA GLY A 181 -10.40 -9.65 21.16
C GLY A 181 -10.87 -8.86 22.39
N SER A 182 -11.56 -7.72 22.21
CA SER A 182 -11.98 -6.86 23.32
C SER A 182 -13.41 -7.15 23.83
N GLY A 183 -14.13 -8.10 23.24
CA GLY A 183 -15.54 -8.38 23.51
C GLY A 183 -15.83 -9.54 24.49
N GLU A 184 -14.89 -10.41 24.78
CA GLU A 184 -15.16 -11.63 25.58
C GLU A 184 -14.66 -11.59 27.03
N ALA A 185 -14.11 -10.49 27.50
CA ALA A 185 -13.59 -10.39 28.87
C ALA A 185 -14.48 -9.60 29.82
N LYS A 186 -15.82 -9.53 29.61
CA LYS A 186 -16.78 -8.95 30.57
C LYS A 186 -18.09 -9.74 30.59
N ALA A 187 -18.03 -11.01 30.95
CA ALA A 187 -19.16 -11.75 31.49
C ALA A 187 -18.59 -12.88 32.37
N GLY A 188 -18.40 -12.56 33.66
CA GLY A 188 -18.02 -13.50 34.69
C GLY A 188 -17.98 -12.78 36.01
#